data_d4beba016ce8fcdb7c4aedc1d1c9e32a
#
_entry.id   d4beba016ce8fcdb7c4aedc1d1c9e32a
#
_cell.length_a   1.000
_cell.length_b   1.000
_cell.length_c   1.000
_cell.angle_alpha   90.00
_cell.angle_beta   90.00
_cell.angle_gamma   90.00
#
_symmetry.space_group_name_H-M   'P 1'
#
loop_
_entity.id
_entity.type
_entity.pdbx_description
1 polymer ?
#
loop_
_entity_poly.entity_id
_entity_poly.type
_entity_poly.pdbx_seq_one_letter_code
_entity_poly.pdbx_strand_id
1 'polypeptide(L)'
;MKTFACGCKFDVVNDHIVYNPNIEQLPLDCNHTWDLICEGNTKGVFQLESQLGRSMAERVKPRNMEELSDLIAIIRPGCMEAIVDGKSLTNHYIDRKHGVDPVEYFHDALEPILKSTHGILVYQEQALLIARDIAGFDLQEADILRKAIGKKNVGLMTELKEKFITKSVEKGTVNREQAAEIFSWIEKSQRYSFNKSHSVSYAYNAYLTAFTKTHFPHEFFTSYLKNSIGKPDAYLEIEELVNNARIMDINVMPPNIQKMNKYFKLIDSNPTFGLTEIKGVGGSVFDKMMKCLENNQIELKSCDWNTFLIGFGQCIKVDAFEALALSGALDSFKVPRSKMVHELKMFRELSKREVPWIENYKKENKESTLEECVAAMMELNDWSNPKRPIFRKDRVDILESIIDSLQNPGYELLDLPGWKARQEEHYLGISLTCARVDEYDTSRSNCTCKEYIDGFEYKNGIRITAQIDGVREWKIKRGSSKGQKMAFVTISDGTCSLDSVTFFSDEWKKYRKQVVEGNIVLFSGSRDVKRGSFLIKSVSKVKNLV
;
A
#
# COMPACT_ATOMS: atom_id res chain seq x y z
N MET A 1 -3.11 -1.63 33.12
CA MET A 1 -2.58 -2.49 32.04
C MET A 1 -3.73 -3.14 31.28
N LYS A 2 -3.66 -3.17 29.97
CA LYS A 2 -4.59 -3.91 29.08
C LYS A 2 -3.84 -5.12 28.51
N THR A 3 -4.46 -6.30 28.56
CA THR A 3 -3.92 -7.53 27.99
C THR A 3 -4.64 -7.83 26.69
N PHE A 4 -3.90 -8.03 25.61
CA PHE A 4 -4.43 -8.43 24.30
C PHE A 4 -4.59 -9.97 24.24
N ALA A 5 -5.34 -10.44 23.24
CA ALA A 5 -5.61 -11.88 23.07
C ALA A 5 -4.34 -12.75 22.93
N CYS A 6 -3.25 -12.19 22.39
CA CYS A 6 -1.94 -12.84 22.31
C CYS A 6 -1.18 -12.93 23.66
N GLY A 7 -1.71 -12.34 24.75
CA GLY A 7 -1.04 -12.25 26.05
C GLY A 7 -0.16 -11.01 26.24
N CYS A 8 0.10 -10.22 25.18
CA CYS A 8 0.86 -8.97 25.30
C CYS A 8 0.14 -7.97 26.21
N LYS A 9 0.92 -7.29 27.06
CA LYS A 9 0.41 -6.35 28.07
C LYS A 9 0.92 -4.94 27.79
N PHE A 10 0.02 -3.96 27.88
CA PHE A 10 0.32 -2.55 27.66
C PHE A 10 -0.18 -1.71 28.83
N ASP A 11 0.55 -0.65 29.16
CA ASP A 11 0.11 0.30 30.14
C ASP A 11 -1.07 1.11 29.62
N VAL A 12 -1.96 1.49 30.56
CA VAL A 12 -3.12 2.36 30.27
C VAL A 12 -3.00 3.59 31.15
N VAL A 13 -3.00 4.78 30.54
CA VAL A 13 -2.97 6.07 31.22
C VAL A 13 -4.15 6.90 30.69
N ASN A 14 -5.01 7.39 31.57
CA ASN A 14 -6.21 8.16 31.21
C ASN A 14 -7.06 7.46 30.13
N ASP A 15 -7.33 6.17 30.32
CA ASP A 15 -8.08 5.29 29.39
C ASP A 15 -7.46 5.09 28.00
N HIS A 16 -6.22 5.56 27.79
CA HIS A 16 -5.46 5.33 26.58
C HIS A 16 -4.34 4.31 26.78
N ILE A 17 -4.19 3.41 25.82
CA ILE A 17 -3.05 2.48 25.80
C ILE A 17 -1.80 3.27 25.48
N VAL A 18 -0.79 3.13 26.33
CA VAL A 18 0.54 3.70 26.09
C VAL A 18 1.43 2.62 25.52
N TYR A 19 1.89 2.84 24.30
CA TYR A 19 2.88 2.01 23.62
C TYR A 19 4.16 2.80 23.41
N ASN A 20 5.22 2.34 24.05
CA ASN A 20 6.57 2.85 23.79
C ASN A 20 7.29 1.84 22.88
N PRO A 21 7.65 2.20 21.64
CA PRO A 21 8.33 1.31 20.71
C PRO A 21 9.82 1.10 21.07
N ASN A 22 10.09 0.76 22.34
CA ASN A 22 11.41 0.43 22.81
C ASN A 22 11.73 -1.04 22.49
N ILE A 23 12.81 -1.27 21.75
CA ILE A 23 13.27 -2.62 21.34
C ILE A 23 13.55 -3.50 22.56
N GLU A 24 14.05 -2.95 23.65
CA GLU A 24 14.39 -3.71 24.88
C GLU A 24 13.14 -4.24 25.60
N GLN A 25 11.98 -3.62 25.40
CA GLN A 25 10.71 -3.99 26.03
C GLN A 25 9.76 -4.70 25.07
N LEU A 26 10.20 -4.95 23.83
CA LEU A 26 9.37 -5.53 22.79
C LEU A 26 9.17 -7.04 23.07
N PRO A 27 7.92 -7.53 23.21
CA PRO A 27 7.65 -8.96 23.36
C PRO A 27 8.02 -9.70 22.06
N LEU A 28 9.11 -10.46 22.06
CA LEU A 28 9.62 -11.18 20.87
C LEU A 28 8.94 -12.53 20.63
N ASP A 29 8.07 -12.95 21.52
CA ASP A 29 7.33 -14.23 21.51
C ASP A 29 5.85 -14.08 21.10
N CYS A 30 5.45 -12.92 20.59
CA CYS A 30 4.08 -12.67 20.17
C CYS A 30 3.70 -13.46 18.92
N ASN A 31 2.91 -14.52 19.08
CA ASN A 31 2.46 -15.37 17.96
C ASN A 31 1.68 -14.59 16.89
N HIS A 32 0.81 -13.65 17.27
CA HIS A 32 0.05 -12.84 16.31
C HIS A 32 0.96 -12.02 15.39
N THR A 33 2.08 -11.49 15.93
CA THR A 33 3.07 -10.77 15.13
C THR A 33 3.80 -11.72 14.16
N TRP A 34 4.17 -12.91 14.64
CA TRP A 34 4.79 -13.91 13.77
C TRP A 34 3.82 -14.43 12.71
N ASP A 35 2.53 -14.60 13.03
CA ASP A 35 1.50 -14.99 12.08
C ASP A 35 1.36 -13.95 10.96
N LEU A 36 1.25 -12.66 11.30
CA LEU A 36 1.21 -11.56 10.32
C LEU A 36 2.40 -11.59 9.35
N ILE A 37 3.61 -11.85 9.87
CA ILE A 37 4.81 -11.98 9.03
C ILE A 37 4.74 -13.23 8.15
N CYS A 38 4.37 -14.38 8.72
CA CYS A 38 4.30 -15.67 8.03
C CYS A 38 3.21 -15.73 6.94
N GLU A 39 2.15 -14.96 7.09
CA GLU A 39 1.06 -14.81 6.11
C GLU A 39 1.42 -13.84 4.99
N GLY A 40 2.61 -13.21 5.03
CA GLY A 40 3.02 -12.23 4.03
C GLY A 40 2.26 -10.90 4.09
N ASN A 41 1.49 -10.66 5.17
CA ASN A 41 0.77 -9.40 5.37
C ASN A 41 1.72 -8.28 5.81
N THR A 42 2.82 -8.13 5.06
CA THR A 42 3.99 -7.31 5.44
C THR A 42 4.09 -5.99 4.68
N LYS A 43 3.02 -5.51 4.04
CA LYS A 43 3.01 -4.15 3.49
C LYS A 43 3.24 -3.14 4.62
N GLY A 44 4.23 -2.27 4.43
CA GLY A 44 4.67 -1.31 5.43
C GLY A 44 5.55 -1.88 6.56
N VAL A 45 5.83 -3.20 6.56
CA VAL A 45 6.79 -3.81 7.48
C VAL A 45 8.20 -3.62 6.93
N PHE A 46 9.07 -3.02 7.72
CA PHE A 46 10.44 -2.69 7.32
C PHE A 46 11.15 -3.88 6.67
N GLN A 47 11.78 -3.67 5.52
CA GLN A 47 12.48 -4.67 4.68
C GLN A 47 11.62 -5.79 4.07
N LEU A 48 10.38 -5.99 4.51
CA LEU A 48 9.51 -7.08 4.04
C LEU A 48 8.32 -6.57 3.20
N GLU A 49 8.23 -5.27 2.90
CA GLU A 49 7.09 -4.65 2.22
C GLU A 49 7.00 -4.93 0.72
N SER A 50 8.14 -5.24 0.07
CA SER A 50 8.16 -5.55 -1.36
C SER A 50 7.46 -6.87 -1.67
N GLN A 51 7.00 -7.06 -2.92
CA GLN A 51 6.41 -8.34 -3.35
C GLN A 51 7.35 -9.54 -3.09
N LEU A 52 8.67 -9.36 -3.30
CA LEU A 52 9.66 -10.37 -2.97
C LEU A 52 9.73 -10.64 -1.46
N GLY A 53 9.76 -9.58 -0.64
CA GLY A 53 9.79 -9.68 0.82
C GLY A 53 8.57 -10.43 1.35
N ARG A 54 7.38 -10.07 0.91
CA ARG A 54 6.11 -10.75 1.25
C ARG A 54 6.15 -12.23 0.90
N SER A 55 6.44 -12.55 -0.36
CA SER A 55 6.51 -13.94 -0.83
C SER A 55 7.58 -14.77 -0.09
N MET A 56 8.71 -14.18 0.27
CA MET A 56 9.74 -14.90 1.02
C MET A 56 9.37 -15.08 2.50
N ALA A 57 8.67 -14.12 3.11
CA ALA A 57 8.13 -14.28 4.47
C ALA A 57 7.13 -15.45 4.54
N GLU A 58 6.23 -15.57 3.56
CA GLU A 58 5.29 -16.70 3.43
C GLU A 58 5.99 -18.05 3.25
N ARG A 59 7.13 -18.07 2.56
CA ARG A 59 7.88 -19.29 2.28
C ARG A 59 8.81 -19.70 3.41
N VAL A 60 9.51 -18.75 4.02
CA VAL A 60 10.44 -19.00 5.14
C VAL A 60 9.68 -19.24 6.43
N LYS A 61 8.56 -18.53 6.65
CA LYS A 61 7.73 -18.58 7.87
C LYS A 61 8.56 -18.44 9.16
N PRO A 62 9.22 -17.30 9.36
CA PRO A 62 10.07 -17.10 10.54
C PRO A 62 9.21 -17.04 11.81
N ARG A 63 9.68 -17.69 12.89
CA ARG A 63 8.99 -17.76 14.19
C ARG A 63 9.83 -17.21 15.36
N ASN A 64 11.02 -16.72 15.06
CA ASN A 64 11.90 -16.08 16.04
C ASN A 64 12.84 -15.09 15.34
N MET A 65 13.54 -14.29 16.15
CA MET A 65 14.42 -13.23 15.66
C MET A 65 15.60 -13.75 14.83
N GLU A 66 16.10 -14.93 15.12
CA GLU A 66 17.20 -15.53 14.36
C GLU A 66 16.75 -15.89 12.95
N GLU A 67 15.63 -16.57 12.80
CA GLU A 67 15.04 -16.91 11.49
C GLU A 67 14.61 -15.66 10.70
N LEU A 68 14.14 -14.60 11.37
CA LEU A 68 13.83 -13.33 10.71
C LEU A 68 15.10 -12.63 10.21
N SER A 69 16.19 -12.70 10.99
CA SER A 69 17.50 -12.21 10.57
C SER A 69 18.02 -13.00 9.36
N ASP A 70 17.88 -14.32 9.38
CA ASP A 70 18.26 -15.19 8.26
C ASP A 70 17.44 -14.84 7.00
N LEU A 71 16.12 -14.67 7.12
CA LEU A 71 15.28 -14.24 6.02
C LEU A 71 15.81 -12.95 5.38
N ILE A 72 16.11 -11.93 6.17
CA ILE A 72 16.64 -10.64 5.68
C ILE A 72 18.00 -10.84 5.00
N ALA A 73 18.81 -11.75 5.48
CA ALA A 73 20.11 -12.05 4.88
C ALA A 73 20.01 -12.77 3.53
N ILE A 74 19.04 -13.69 3.36
CA ILE A 74 18.95 -14.59 2.18
C ILE A 74 18.05 -14.07 1.06
N ILE A 75 17.20 -13.05 1.26
CA ILE A 75 16.31 -12.51 0.21
C ILE A 75 17.01 -11.61 -0.82
N ARG A 76 18.31 -11.57 -0.83
CA ARG A 76 19.12 -10.73 -1.71
C ARG A 76 19.60 -11.49 -2.95
N PRO A 77 19.89 -10.77 -4.06
CA PRO A 77 20.34 -11.38 -5.31
C PRO A 77 21.49 -12.38 -5.10
N GLY A 78 22.45 -12.08 -4.23
CA GLY A 78 23.60 -12.94 -3.99
C GLY A 78 23.24 -14.38 -3.58
N CYS A 79 22.36 -14.57 -2.59
CA CYS A 79 21.91 -15.90 -2.15
C CYS A 79 20.88 -16.51 -3.12
N MET A 80 20.05 -15.68 -3.74
CA MET A 80 19.02 -16.15 -4.69
C MET A 80 19.62 -16.62 -6.02
N GLU A 81 20.77 -16.08 -6.44
CA GLU A 81 21.46 -16.42 -7.68
C GLU A 81 22.59 -17.45 -7.47
N ALA A 82 23.08 -17.62 -6.25
CA ALA A 82 24.09 -18.62 -5.92
C ALA A 82 23.47 -20.03 -5.99
N ILE A 83 23.79 -20.76 -7.06
CA ILE A 83 23.24 -22.10 -7.33
C ILE A 83 24.23 -23.15 -6.83
N VAL A 84 23.75 -24.07 -5.99
CA VAL A 84 24.42 -25.28 -5.52
C VAL A 84 23.49 -26.46 -5.80
N ASP A 85 23.96 -27.53 -6.38
CA ASP A 85 23.19 -28.74 -6.70
C ASP A 85 21.85 -28.46 -7.42
N GLY A 86 21.85 -27.45 -8.30
CA GLY A 86 20.68 -27.09 -9.12
C GLY A 86 19.64 -26.24 -8.41
N LYS A 87 19.80 -25.89 -7.14
CA LYS A 87 18.94 -24.99 -6.36
C LYS A 87 19.70 -23.76 -5.88
N SER A 88 18.99 -22.63 -5.65
CA SER A 88 19.59 -21.46 -5.00
C SER A 88 19.82 -21.73 -3.50
N LEU A 89 20.78 -21.03 -2.91
CA LEU A 89 21.04 -21.12 -1.45
C LEU A 89 19.78 -20.77 -0.64
N THR A 90 19.02 -19.78 -1.09
CA THR A 90 17.72 -19.41 -0.48
C THR A 90 16.74 -20.60 -0.49
N ASN A 91 16.64 -21.33 -1.60
CA ASN A 91 15.76 -22.50 -1.68
C ASN A 91 16.29 -23.67 -0.81
N HIS A 92 17.59 -23.89 -0.75
CA HIS A 92 18.17 -24.88 0.19
C HIS A 92 17.82 -24.53 1.64
N TYR A 93 17.94 -23.25 2.02
CA TYR A 93 17.56 -22.81 3.37
C TYR A 93 16.09 -23.13 3.66
N ILE A 94 15.18 -22.78 2.76
CA ILE A 94 13.73 -23.01 2.92
C ILE A 94 13.43 -24.51 3.00
N ASP A 95 13.96 -25.31 2.07
CA ASP A 95 13.68 -26.75 1.99
C ASP A 95 14.21 -27.48 3.24
N ARG A 96 15.40 -27.12 3.72
CA ARG A 96 15.99 -27.70 4.94
C ARG A 96 15.28 -27.25 6.21
N LYS A 97 14.90 -25.97 6.31
CA LYS A 97 14.11 -25.45 7.43
C LYS A 97 12.79 -26.20 7.60
N HIS A 98 12.13 -26.52 6.50
CA HIS A 98 10.84 -27.22 6.50
C HIS A 98 10.96 -28.75 6.45
N GLY A 99 12.15 -29.29 6.53
CA GLY A 99 12.38 -30.75 6.52
C GLY A 99 12.11 -31.42 5.18
N VAL A 100 12.06 -30.66 4.08
CA VAL A 100 11.92 -31.21 2.72
C VAL A 100 13.22 -31.82 2.25
N ASP A 101 14.34 -31.15 2.53
CA ASP A 101 15.70 -31.67 2.33
C ASP A 101 16.36 -31.91 3.69
N PRO A 102 17.20 -32.97 3.86
CA PRO A 102 17.96 -33.19 5.08
C PRO A 102 19.00 -32.07 5.29
N VAL A 103 19.29 -31.74 6.55
CA VAL A 103 20.41 -30.85 6.89
C VAL A 103 21.68 -31.73 6.96
N GLU A 104 22.56 -31.53 6.00
CA GLU A 104 23.83 -32.23 5.92
C GLU A 104 24.99 -31.25 6.16
N TYR A 105 26.00 -31.71 6.89
CA TYR A 105 27.23 -30.97 7.14
C TYR A 105 28.38 -31.71 6.46
N PHE A 106 29.22 -31.00 5.74
CA PHE A 106 30.39 -31.57 5.10
C PHE A 106 31.37 -32.22 6.11
N HIS A 107 31.37 -31.71 7.35
CA HIS A 107 32.15 -32.25 8.47
C HIS A 107 31.45 -31.93 9.78
N ASP A 108 31.43 -32.85 10.74
CA ASP A 108 30.70 -32.70 12.02
C ASP A 108 31.11 -31.44 12.80
N ALA A 109 32.37 -31.04 12.70
CA ALA A 109 32.88 -29.81 13.33
C ALA A 109 32.20 -28.51 12.81
N LEU A 110 31.48 -28.55 11.69
CA LEU A 110 30.74 -27.42 11.15
C LEU A 110 29.32 -27.31 11.72
N GLU A 111 28.76 -28.39 12.28
CA GLU A 111 27.41 -28.39 12.84
C GLU A 111 27.18 -27.26 13.87
N PRO A 112 28.04 -27.07 14.89
CA PRO A 112 27.80 -26.03 15.90
C PRO A 112 27.76 -24.63 15.32
N ILE A 113 28.44 -24.39 14.19
CA ILE A 113 28.54 -23.06 13.54
C ILE A 113 27.40 -22.82 12.57
N LEU A 114 26.97 -23.86 11.84
CA LEU A 114 25.99 -23.74 10.75
C LEU A 114 24.59 -24.23 11.12
N LYS A 115 24.39 -24.77 12.32
CA LYS A 115 23.12 -25.35 12.76
C LYS A 115 21.96 -24.34 12.68
N SER A 116 22.16 -23.11 13.13
CA SER A 116 21.15 -22.06 13.11
C SER A 116 20.71 -21.66 11.69
N THR A 117 21.59 -21.85 10.71
CA THR A 117 21.33 -21.54 9.29
C THR A 117 21.13 -22.80 8.44
N HIS A 118 20.73 -23.92 9.06
CA HIS A 118 20.42 -25.19 8.41
C HIS A 118 21.56 -25.73 7.50
N GLY A 119 22.80 -25.59 7.97
CA GLY A 119 23.98 -26.06 7.23
C GLY A 119 24.43 -25.14 6.09
N ILE A 120 23.95 -23.91 6.02
CA ILE A 120 24.30 -22.96 4.98
C ILE A 120 25.15 -21.82 5.54
N LEU A 121 26.24 -21.51 4.85
CA LEU A 121 27.11 -20.38 5.19
C LEU A 121 26.46 -19.07 4.71
N VAL A 122 25.66 -18.43 5.57
CA VAL A 122 24.92 -17.20 5.29
C VAL A 122 25.70 -15.96 5.71
N TYR A 123 26.38 -16.03 6.85
CA TYR A 123 26.99 -14.88 7.51
C TYR A 123 28.51 -14.84 7.42
N GLN A 124 29.08 -13.63 7.33
CA GLN A 124 30.53 -13.43 7.38
C GLN A 124 31.12 -13.96 8.71
N GLU A 125 30.41 -13.77 9.80
CA GLU A 125 30.79 -14.23 11.13
C GLU A 125 30.93 -15.76 11.22
N GLN A 126 30.11 -16.50 10.47
CA GLN A 126 30.26 -17.96 10.39
C GLN A 126 31.59 -18.37 9.74
N ALA A 127 32.03 -17.64 8.70
CA ALA A 127 33.33 -17.87 8.11
C ALA A 127 34.49 -17.65 9.11
N LEU A 128 34.35 -16.65 9.99
CA LEU A 128 35.34 -16.40 11.06
C LEU A 128 35.32 -17.50 12.11
N LEU A 129 34.14 -17.98 12.51
CA LEU A 129 34.00 -19.09 13.44
C LEU A 129 34.60 -20.38 12.87
N ILE A 130 34.38 -20.64 11.57
CA ILE A 130 35.00 -21.78 10.86
C ILE A 130 36.52 -21.64 10.91
N ALA A 131 37.09 -20.47 10.62
CA ALA A 131 38.52 -20.24 10.65
C ALA A 131 39.11 -20.45 12.07
N ARG A 132 38.39 -19.99 13.10
CA ARG A 132 38.79 -20.19 14.50
C ARG A 132 38.69 -21.66 14.92
N ASP A 133 37.55 -22.29 14.69
CA ASP A 133 37.22 -23.59 15.28
C ASP A 133 37.83 -24.76 14.48
N ILE A 134 38.01 -24.62 13.17
CA ILE A 134 38.63 -25.63 12.31
C ILE A 134 40.14 -25.42 12.24
N ALA A 135 40.62 -24.21 11.97
CA ALA A 135 42.03 -23.92 11.74
C ALA A 135 42.77 -23.33 12.94
N GLY A 136 42.07 -22.98 14.04
CA GLY A 136 42.69 -22.35 15.20
C GLY A 136 43.22 -20.94 14.93
N PHE A 137 42.58 -20.18 14.03
CA PHE A 137 42.89 -18.78 13.83
C PHE A 137 42.63 -17.99 15.10
N ASP A 138 43.51 -17.07 15.43
CA ASP A 138 43.27 -16.09 16.46
C ASP A 138 42.34 -14.96 15.96
N LEU A 139 41.97 -14.05 16.85
CA LEU A 139 41.06 -12.93 16.50
C LEU A 139 41.64 -12.00 15.44
N GLN A 140 42.96 -11.81 15.38
CA GLN A 140 43.61 -10.94 14.40
C GLN A 140 43.60 -11.62 13.02
N GLU A 141 43.96 -12.91 12.95
CA GLU A 141 43.92 -13.71 11.73
C GLU A 141 42.50 -13.77 11.15
N ALA A 142 41.52 -14.01 12.01
CA ALA A 142 40.11 -14.01 11.63
C ALA A 142 39.66 -12.65 11.09
N ASP A 143 40.06 -11.53 11.70
CA ASP A 143 39.72 -10.19 11.19
C ASP A 143 40.39 -9.87 9.85
N ILE A 144 41.62 -10.35 9.64
CA ILE A 144 42.30 -10.27 8.33
C ILE A 144 41.51 -11.04 7.27
N LEU A 145 41.03 -12.25 7.59
CA LEU A 145 40.17 -13.05 6.69
C LEU A 145 38.86 -12.28 6.37
N ARG A 146 38.19 -11.71 7.37
CA ARG A 146 36.98 -10.88 7.16
C ARG A 146 37.27 -9.71 6.22
N LYS A 147 38.39 -9.01 6.41
CA LYS A 147 38.80 -7.88 5.55
C LYS A 147 39.10 -8.37 4.11
N ALA A 148 39.73 -9.51 3.95
CA ALA A 148 40.03 -10.11 2.65
C ALA A 148 38.71 -10.48 1.91
N ILE A 149 37.76 -11.09 2.63
CA ILE A 149 36.43 -11.39 2.15
C ILE A 149 35.71 -10.11 1.70
N GLY A 150 35.63 -9.09 2.57
CA GLY A 150 34.91 -7.86 2.30
C GLY A 150 35.51 -7.02 1.14
N LYS A 151 36.84 -7.02 0.99
CA LYS A 151 37.55 -6.27 -0.05
C LYS A 151 37.80 -7.05 -1.34
N LYS A 152 37.42 -8.35 -1.38
CA LYS A 152 37.65 -9.26 -2.51
C LYS A 152 39.13 -9.29 -2.96
N ASN A 153 40.05 -9.31 -2.00
CA ASN A 153 41.51 -9.32 -2.26
C ASN A 153 42.02 -10.73 -2.53
N VAL A 154 42.17 -11.04 -3.82
CA VAL A 154 42.54 -12.39 -4.29
C VAL A 154 43.92 -12.84 -3.77
N GLY A 155 44.92 -11.95 -3.75
CA GLY A 155 46.27 -12.28 -3.29
C GLY A 155 46.31 -12.69 -1.80
N LEU A 156 45.67 -11.88 -0.97
CA LEU A 156 45.54 -12.14 0.46
C LEU A 156 44.72 -13.40 0.74
N MET A 157 43.69 -13.67 -0.07
CA MET A 157 42.90 -14.91 0.06
C MET A 157 43.71 -16.18 -0.22
N THR A 158 44.63 -16.12 -1.19
CA THR A 158 45.52 -17.27 -1.49
C THR A 158 46.48 -17.56 -0.32
N GLU A 159 47.07 -16.53 0.27
CA GLU A 159 47.91 -16.67 1.45
C GLU A 159 47.13 -17.24 2.66
N LEU A 160 45.96 -16.71 2.93
CA LEU A 160 45.08 -17.16 4.01
C LEU A 160 44.61 -18.59 3.81
N LYS A 161 44.43 -19.03 2.56
CA LYS A 161 44.06 -20.41 2.22
C LYS A 161 45.13 -21.42 2.66
N GLU A 162 46.38 -21.20 2.27
CA GLU A 162 47.46 -22.10 2.66
C GLU A 162 47.66 -22.09 4.18
N LYS A 163 47.55 -20.94 4.81
CA LYS A 163 47.60 -20.81 6.26
C LYS A 163 46.47 -21.59 6.96
N PHE A 164 45.25 -21.45 6.46
CA PHE A 164 44.08 -22.19 6.96
C PHE A 164 44.28 -23.70 6.86
N ILE A 165 44.69 -24.18 5.70
CA ILE A 165 44.90 -25.60 5.46
C ILE A 165 45.98 -26.16 6.40
N THR A 166 47.12 -25.48 6.50
CA THR A 166 48.23 -25.91 7.34
C THR A 166 47.83 -26.00 8.82
N LYS A 167 47.24 -24.94 9.34
CA LYS A 167 46.80 -24.89 10.75
C LYS A 167 45.67 -25.88 11.05
N SER A 168 44.75 -26.14 10.11
CA SER A 168 43.67 -27.12 10.28
C SER A 168 44.23 -28.55 10.44
N VAL A 169 45.24 -28.91 9.64
CA VAL A 169 45.89 -30.18 9.71
C VAL A 169 46.73 -30.32 10.98
N GLU A 170 47.50 -29.30 11.34
CA GLU A 170 48.27 -29.26 12.59
C GLU A 170 47.38 -29.40 13.83
N LYS A 171 46.20 -28.80 13.81
CA LYS A 171 45.21 -28.93 14.88
C LYS A 171 44.58 -30.32 14.92
N GLY A 172 44.61 -31.06 13.83
CA GLY A 172 44.05 -32.40 13.74
C GLY A 172 42.52 -32.43 13.62
N THR A 173 41.90 -31.27 13.29
CA THR A 173 40.44 -31.17 13.18
C THR A 173 39.94 -31.82 11.89
N VAL A 174 40.66 -31.60 10.77
CA VAL A 174 40.32 -32.09 9.42
C VAL A 174 41.59 -32.46 8.67
N ASN A 175 41.49 -33.31 7.65
CA ASN A 175 42.61 -33.60 6.75
C ASN A 175 42.79 -32.45 5.72
N ARG A 176 43.89 -32.50 4.93
CA ARG A 176 44.27 -31.46 3.97
C ARG A 176 43.22 -31.22 2.89
N GLU A 177 42.60 -32.28 2.38
CA GLU A 177 41.57 -32.20 1.35
C GLU A 177 40.30 -31.55 1.88
N GLN A 178 39.86 -31.98 3.06
CA GLN A 178 38.70 -31.40 3.75
C GLN A 178 38.91 -29.91 4.08
N ALA A 179 40.10 -29.54 4.57
CA ALA A 179 40.45 -28.14 4.84
C ALA A 179 40.40 -27.28 3.58
N ALA A 180 40.92 -27.78 2.45
CA ALA A 180 40.89 -27.08 1.18
C ALA A 180 39.47 -26.87 0.67
N GLU A 181 38.61 -27.86 0.83
CA GLU A 181 37.21 -27.76 0.43
C GLU A 181 36.42 -26.79 1.31
N ILE A 182 36.55 -26.86 2.64
CA ILE A 182 35.94 -25.92 3.58
C ILE A 182 36.37 -24.49 3.23
N PHE A 183 37.65 -24.26 2.96
CA PHE A 183 38.09 -22.92 2.58
C PHE A 183 37.51 -22.47 1.23
N SER A 184 37.34 -23.38 0.28
CA SER A 184 36.65 -23.08 -1.00
C SER A 184 35.22 -22.60 -0.78
N TRP A 185 34.50 -23.11 0.23
CA TRP A 185 33.18 -22.59 0.60
C TRP A 185 33.27 -21.19 1.17
N ILE A 186 34.27 -20.90 2.01
CA ILE A 186 34.50 -19.52 2.50
C ILE A 186 34.80 -18.59 1.33
N GLU A 187 35.61 -18.98 0.35
CA GLU A 187 35.89 -18.17 -0.84
C GLU A 187 34.62 -17.91 -1.67
N LYS A 188 33.80 -18.92 -1.92
CA LYS A 188 32.54 -18.80 -2.65
C LYS A 188 31.57 -17.90 -1.90
N SER A 189 31.54 -17.97 -0.57
CA SER A 189 30.62 -17.18 0.26
C SER A 189 30.88 -15.67 0.19
N GLN A 190 32.09 -15.23 -0.21
CA GLN A 190 32.40 -13.80 -0.40
C GLN A 190 31.43 -13.06 -1.32
N ARG A 191 30.77 -13.79 -2.22
CA ARG A 191 29.84 -13.20 -3.19
C ARG A 191 28.48 -12.88 -2.59
N TYR A 192 28.09 -13.55 -1.50
CA TYR A 192 26.74 -13.51 -0.97
C TYR A 192 26.63 -13.40 0.56
N SER A 193 27.68 -13.72 1.34
CA SER A 193 27.64 -13.67 2.81
C SER A 193 27.33 -12.27 3.33
N PHE A 194 26.60 -12.22 4.44
CA PHE A 194 26.08 -10.99 5.01
C PHE A 194 26.65 -10.74 6.42
N ASN A 195 26.68 -9.48 6.82
CA ASN A 195 27.04 -9.13 8.18
C ASN A 195 25.88 -9.46 9.13
N LYS A 196 26.09 -10.32 10.12
CA LYS A 196 25.06 -10.80 11.04
C LYS A 196 24.51 -9.68 11.93
N SER A 197 25.37 -8.81 12.44
CA SER A 197 24.94 -7.72 13.31
C SER A 197 24.01 -6.73 12.58
N HIS A 198 24.28 -6.44 11.32
CA HIS A 198 23.41 -5.63 10.49
C HIS A 198 22.06 -6.33 10.24
N SER A 199 22.07 -7.61 9.89
CA SER A 199 20.85 -8.39 9.68
C SER A 199 19.96 -8.45 10.92
N VAL A 200 20.56 -8.68 12.09
CA VAL A 200 19.85 -8.70 13.38
C VAL A 200 19.21 -7.33 13.68
N SER A 201 19.96 -6.24 13.48
CA SER A 201 19.42 -4.88 13.69
C SER A 201 18.21 -4.59 12.79
N TYR A 202 18.26 -5.04 11.55
CA TYR A 202 17.14 -4.92 10.59
C TYR A 202 15.97 -5.83 10.96
N ALA A 203 16.24 -7.03 11.49
CA ALA A 203 15.20 -7.93 11.96
C ALA A 203 14.44 -7.33 13.14
N TYR A 204 15.11 -6.66 14.08
CA TYR A 204 14.43 -5.95 15.16
C TYR A 204 13.51 -4.83 14.63
N ASN A 205 13.96 -4.04 13.67
CA ASN A 205 13.13 -3.01 13.06
C ASN A 205 11.94 -3.61 12.27
N ALA A 206 12.17 -4.71 11.57
CA ALA A 206 11.11 -5.43 10.86
C ALA A 206 10.05 -5.96 11.85
N TYR A 207 10.49 -6.61 12.93
CA TYR A 207 9.59 -7.12 13.95
C TYR A 207 8.86 -5.99 14.69
N LEU A 208 9.54 -4.89 15.04
CA LEU A 208 8.92 -3.73 15.68
C LEU A 208 7.79 -3.14 14.81
N THR A 209 8.03 -2.97 13.52
CA THR A 209 7.02 -2.46 12.60
C THR A 209 5.87 -3.46 12.39
N ALA A 210 6.16 -4.76 12.33
CA ALA A 210 5.14 -5.81 12.29
C ALA A 210 4.32 -5.86 13.58
N PHE A 211 4.96 -5.77 14.74
CA PHE A 211 4.30 -5.72 16.05
C PHE A 211 3.37 -4.52 16.18
N THR A 212 3.84 -3.33 15.75
CA THR A 212 3.01 -2.11 15.73
C THR A 212 1.81 -2.29 14.82
N LYS A 213 2.00 -2.86 13.62
CA LYS A 213 0.92 -3.15 12.68
C LYS A 213 -0.10 -4.15 13.23
N THR A 214 0.37 -5.17 13.96
CA THR A 214 -0.50 -6.19 14.56
C THR A 214 -1.38 -5.64 15.67
N HIS A 215 -0.83 -4.81 16.55
CA HIS A 215 -1.50 -4.39 17.80
C HIS A 215 -2.12 -2.99 17.72
N PHE A 216 -1.63 -2.14 16.83
CA PHE A 216 -2.06 -0.76 16.62
C PHE A 216 -2.26 -0.46 15.13
N PRO A 217 -3.08 -1.26 14.43
CA PRO A 217 -3.16 -1.15 12.97
C PRO A 217 -3.73 0.19 12.50
N HIS A 218 -4.69 0.77 13.20
CA HIS A 218 -5.27 2.06 12.85
C HIS A 218 -4.25 3.20 12.91
N GLU A 219 -3.44 3.24 13.98
CA GLU A 219 -2.35 4.20 14.17
C GLU A 219 -1.23 3.94 13.16
N PHE A 220 -0.89 2.68 12.92
CA PHE A 220 0.11 2.26 11.95
C PHE A 220 -0.24 2.77 10.54
N PHE A 221 -1.45 2.45 10.05
CA PHE A 221 -1.88 2.90 8.72
C PHE A 221 -2.00 4.42 8.64
N THR A 222 -2.53 5.08 9.67
CA THR A 222 -2.61 6.55 9.70
C THR A 222 -1.23 7.19 9.60
N SER A 223 -0.27 6.69 10.37
CA SER A 223 1.11 7.20 10.38
C SER A 223 1.82 6.93 9.05
N TYR A 224 1.66 5.72 8.50
CA TYR A 224 2.31 5.36 7.25
C TYR A 224 1.73 6.13 6.07
N LEU A 225 0.40 6.23 5.93
CA LEU A 225 -0.29 7.02 4.92
C LEU A 225 0.15 8.50 4.97
N LYS A 226 0.23 9.08 6.17
CA LYS A 226 0.70 10.46 6.34
C LYS A 226 2.12 10.70 5.78
N ASN A 227 2.99 9.70 5.88
CA ASN A 227 4.38 9.79 5.40
C ASN A 227 4.57 9.29 3.96
N SER A 228 3.52 8.82 3.28
CA SER A 228 3.60 8.30 1.91
C SER A 228 3.74 9.40 0.86
N ILE A 229 3.27 10.62 1.13
CA ILE A 229 3.27 11.75 0.20
C ILE A 229 4.67 12.18 -0.22
N GLY A 230 5.69 11.91 0.58
CA GLY A 230 7.08 12.17 0.24
C GLY A 230 7.76 11.12 -0.66
N LYS A 231 7.05 10.04 -1.02
CA LYS A 231 7.58 8.97 -1.88
C LYS A 231 7.45 9.34 -3.37
N PRO A 232 8.30 8.77 -4.26
CA PRO A 232 8.25 9.06 -5.70
C PRO A 232 6.89 8.78 -6.33
N ASP A 233 6.23 7.68 -5.96
CA ASP A 233 4.91 7.28 -6.45
C ASP A 233 3.90 7.26 -5.29
N ALA A 234 3.62 8.46 -4.73
CA ALA A 234 2.80 8.61 -3.54
C ALA A 234 1.40 7.99 -3.68
N TYR A 235 0.75 8.15 -4.83
CA TYR A 235 -0.60 7.63 -5.06
C TYR A 235 -0.65 6.11 -5.16
N LEU A 236 0.33 5.49 -5.81
CA LEU A 236 0.45 4.04 -5.84
C LEU A 236 0.68 3.47 -4.42
N GLU A 237 1.53 4.15 -3.64
CA GLU A 237 1.78 3.75 -2.25
C GLU A 237 0.53 3.87 -1.38
N ILE A 238 -0.26 4.94 -1.55
CA ILE A 238 -1.55 5.12 -0.87
C ILE A 238 -2.53 4.02 -1.27
N GLU A 239 -2.64 3.73 -2.55
CA GLU A 239 -3.50 2.65 -3.06
C GLU A 239 -3.16 1.30 -2.44
N GLU A 240 -1.88 0.91 -2.45
CA GLU A 240 -1.42 -0.34 -1.85
C GLU A 240 -1.67 -0.39 -0.33
N LEU A 241 -1.49 0.72 0.38
CA LEU A 241 -1.74 0.80 1.83
C LEU A 241 -3.23 0.73 2.17
N VAL A 242 -4.08 1.42 1.40
CA VAL A 242 -5.53 1.38 1.59
C VAL A 242 -6.06 -0.03 1.31
N ASN A 243 -5.62 -0.67 0.23
CA ASN A 243 -5.98 -2.05 -0.08
C ASN A 243 -5.53 -3.01 1.03
N ASN A 244 -4.32 -2.81 1.59
CA ASN A 244 -3.85 -3.62 2.71
C ASN A 244 -4.63 -3.34 4.01
N ALA A 245 -5.04 -2.09 4.25
CA ALA A 245 -5.93 -1.76 5.37
C ALA A 245 -7.28 -2.48 5.25
N ARG A 246 -7.88 -2.50 4.05
CA ARG A 246 -9.12 -3.24 3.76
C ARG A 246 -8.98 -4.74 4.02
N ILE A 247 -7.84 -5.36 3.68
CA ILE A 247 -7.55 -6.77 4.01
C ILE A 247 -7.60 -7.00 5.53
N MET A 248 -7.20 -6.01 6.32
CA MET A 248 -7.21 -6.05 7.79
C MET A 248 -8.50 -5.48 8.42
N ASP A 249 -9.58 -5.35 7.65
CA ASP A 249 -10.88 -4.81 8.08
C ASP A 249 -10.81 -3.37 8.62
N ILE A 250 -9.86 -2.58 8.13
CA ILE A 250 -9.69 -1.18 8.52
C ILE A 250 -10.20 -0.28 7.38
N ASN A 251 -11.18 0.54 7.71
CA ASN A 251 -11.74 1.50 6.79
C ASN A 251 -10.90 2.78 6.77
N VAL A 252 -10.36 3.13 5.62
CA VAL A 252 -9.75 4.43 5.39
C VAL A 252 -10.83 5.39 4.90
N MET A 253 -11.07 6.45 5.67
CA MET A 253 -12.15 7.41 5.41
C MET A 253 -11.74 8.45 4.39
N PRO A 254 -12.67 8.88 3.50
CA PRO A 254 -12.41 9.94 2.54
C PRO A 254 -12.15 11.28 3.24
N PRO A 255 -11.55 12.26 2.53
CA PRO A 255 -11.38 13.61 3.06
C PRO A 255 -12.76 14.22 3.39
N ASN A 256 -12.82 15.04 4.43
CA ASN A 256 -14.07 15.70 4.82
C ASN A 256 -13.79 17.14 5.25
N ILE A 257 -14.41 18.10 4.55
CA ILE A 257 -14.26 19.53 4.83
C ILE A 257 -14.65 19.89 6.27
N GLN A 258 -15.63 19.23 6.86
CA GLN A 258 -16.09 19.52 8.22
C GLN A 258 -15.07 19.09 9.29
N LYS A 259 -14.12 18.20 8.97
CA LYS A 259 -13.07 17.77 9.90
C LYS A 259 -11.82 18.66 9.82
N MET A 260 -11.62 19.39 8.74
CA MET A 260 -10.51 20.34 8.50
C MET A 260 -9.13 19.81 8.89
N ASN A 261 -8.88 18.51 8.72
CA ASN A 261 -7.57 17.94 8.92
C ASN A 261 -6.68 18.17 7.70
N LYS A 262 -5.52 18.77 7.94
CA LYS A 262 -4.56 19.11 6.88
C LYS A 262 -3.97 17.85 6.25
N TYR A 263 -3.52 16.90 7.08
CA TYR A 263 -2.89 15.65 6.71
C TYR A 263 -3.71 14.46 7.19
N PHE A 264 -3.35 13.25 6.74
CA PHE A 264 -3.92 12.03 7.31
C PHE A 264 -3.92 12.09 8.82
N LYS A 265 -5.05 11.75 9.41
CA LYS A 265 -5.26 11.79 10.86
C LYS A 265 -6.20 10.66 11.28
N LEU A 266 -5.94 10.11 12.45
CA LEU A 266 -6.88 9.19 13.09
C LEU A 266 -8.07 10.00 13.62
N ILE A 267 -9.26 9.76 13.08
CA ILE A 267 -10.51 10.42 13.48
C ILE A 267 -11.57 9.33 13.68
N ASP A 268 -12.23 9.33 14.83
CA ASP A 268 -13.23 8.33 15.18
C ASP A 268 -12.69 6.89 14.98
N SER A 269 -11.44 6.67 15.42
CA SER A 269 -10.68 5.41 15.29
C SER A 269 -10.38 4.95 13.85
N ASN A 270 -10.58 5.79 12.83
CA ASN A 270 -10.28 5.44 11.44
C ASN A 270 -9.23 6.39 10.84
N PRO A 271 -8.27 5.85 10.04
CA PRO A 271 -7.42 6.68 9.21
C PRO A 271 -8.28 7.52 8.26
N THR A 272 -8.13 8.82 8.29
CA THR A 272 -8.93 9.76 7.49
C THR A 272 -8.01 10.61 6.63
N PHE A 273 -8.32 10.69 5.33
CA PHE A 273 -7.59 11.52 4.37
C PHE A 273 -7.54 12.98 4.83
N GLY A 274 -6.37 13.60 4.70
CA GLY A 274 -6.24 15.04 4.86
C GLY A 274 -6.63 15.79 3.60
N LEU A 275 -6.99 17.06 3.74
CA LEU A 275 -7.38 17.88 2.60
C LEU A 275 -6.21 18.19 1.66
N THR A 276 -4.97 18.20 2.17
CA THR A 276 -3.77 18.45 1.33
C THR A 276 -3.26 17.23 0.60
N GLU A 277 -3.81 16.06 0.85
CA GLU A 277 -3.57 14.83 0.08
C GLU A 277 -4.40 14.77 -1.21
N ILE A 278 -5.41 15.63 -1.33
CA ILE A 278 -6.20 15.76 -2.56
C ILE A 278 -5.32 16.42 -3.64
N LYS A 279 -5.20 15.79 -4.80
CA LYS A 279 -4.46 16.35 -5.94
C LYS A 279 -5.03 17.71 -6.34
N GLY A 280 -4.21 18.75 -6.33
CA GLY A 280 -4.61 20.12 -6.59
C GLY A 280 -4.93 20.94 -5.34
N VAL A 281 -4.98 20.34 -4.15
CA VAL A 281 -5.23 21.02 -2.87
C VAL A 281 -3.97 21.00 -2.02
N GLY A 282 -3.01 21.85 -2.30
CA GLY A 282 -1.76 21.94 -1.52
C GLY A 282 -1.89 22.77 -0.25
N GLY A 283 -0.82 22.81 0.56
CA GLY A 283 -0.79 23.53 1.83
C GLY A 283 -1.18 25.01 1.74
N SER A 284 -0.76 25.72 0.67
CA SER A 284 -1.15 27.13 0.46
C SER A 284 -2.64 27.29 0.16
N VAL A 285 -3.28 26.30 -0.47
CA VAL A 285 -4.72 26.30 -0.70
C VAL A 285 -5.43 26.09 0.63
N PHE A 286 -4.98 25.12 1.42
CA PHE A 286 -5.51 24.85 2.76
C PHE A 286 -5.44 26.09 3.67
N ASP A 287 -4.32 26.79 3.68
CA ASP A 287 -4.15 28.01 4.51
C ASP A 287 -5.08 29.13 4.04
N LYS A 288 -5.37 29.24 2.73
CA LYS A 288 -6.39 30.18 2.19
C LYS A 288 -7.80 29.77 2.59
N MET A 289 -8.09 28.46 2.59
CA MET A 289 -9.38 27.94 3.04
C MET A 289 -9.65 28.32 4.49
N MET A 290 -8.67 28.10 5.38
CA MET A 290 -8.79 28.49 6.80
C MET A 290 -9.10 29.98 6.98
N LYS A 291 -8.33 30.84 6.32
CA LYS A 291 -8.55 32.30 6.37
C LYS A 291 -9.93 32.71 5.85
N CYS A 292 -10.40 32.05 4.79
CA CYS A 292 -11.71 32.32 4.22
C CYS A 292 -12.84 31.98 5.18
N LEU A 293 -12.76 30.78 5.79
CA LEU A 293 -13.76 30.33 6.78
C LEU A 293 -13.84 31.30 7.98
N GLU A 294 -12.68 31.74 8.48
CA GLU A 294 -12.59 32.73 9.56
C GLU A 294 -13.16 34.06 9.17
N ASN A 295 -12.77 34.64 8.02
CA ASN A 295 -13.20 35.95 7.56
C ASN A 295 -14.72 36.00 7.29
N ASN A 296 -15.28 34.92 6.72
CA ASN A 296 -16.71 34.85 6.37
C ASN A 296 -17.55 34.25 7.50
N GLN A 297 -16.95 33.89 8.63
CA GLN A 297 -17.62 33.29 9.79
C GLN A 297 -18.45 32.05 9.42
N ILE A 298 -17.93 31.20 8.49
CA ILE A 298 -18.61 30.00 8.03
C ILE A 298 -18.38 28.89 9.05
N GLU A 299 -19.47 28.44 9.66
CA GLU A 299 -19.47 27.27 10.55
C GLU A 299 -19.83 26.02 9.75
N LEU A 300 -18.80 25.26 9.34
CA LEU A 300 -18.93 24.11 8.43
C LEU A 300 -19.90 23.00 8.88
N LYS A 301 -20.15 22.88 10.19
CA LYS A 301 -21.03 21.83 10.72
C LYS A 301 -22.52 22.18 10.58
N SER A 302 -22.85 23.45 10.51
CA SER A 302 -24.22 23.95 10.53
C SER A 302 -24.63 24.64 9.23
N CYS A 303 -23.70 25.03 8.35
CA CYS A 303 -24.03 25.68 7.09
C CYS A 303 -24.56 24.70 6.04
N ASP A 304 -25.51 25.16 5.21
CA ASP A 304 -25.93 24.44 4.02
C ASP A 304 -24.97 24.62 2.85
N TRP A 305 -25.21 23.90 1.76
CA TRP A 305 -24.38 23.97 0.56
C TRP A 305 -24.34 25.36 -0.06
N ASN A 306 -25.48 26.05 -0.17
CA ASN A 306 -25.57 27.39 -0.79
C ASN A 306 -24.82 28.44 0.04
N THR A 307 -24.90 28.35 1.37
CA THR A 307 -24.12 29.21 2.28
C THR A 307 -22.62 28.94 2.10
N PHE A 308 -22.23 27.69 1.99
CA PHE A 308 -20.81 27.31 1.75
C PHE A 308 -20.36 27.80 0.37
N LEU A 309 -21.09 27.50 -0.70
CA LEU A 309 -20.75 27.91 -2.06
C LEU A 309 -20.59 29.43 -2.17
N ILE A 310 -21.57 30.20 -1.71
CA ILE A 310 -21.59 31.67 -1.81
C ILE A 310 -20.46 32.28 -0.97
N GLY A 311 -20.26 31.82 0.27
CA GLY A 311 -19.24 32.36 1.16
C GLY A 311 -17.83 31.86 0.90
N PHE A 312 -17.66 30.72 0.22
CA PHE A 312 -16.38 30.08 0.02
C PHE A 312 -15.96 30.00 -1.46
N GLY A 313 -16.90 30.01 -2.38
CA GLY A 313 -16.67 29.73 -3.80
C GLY A 313 -15.66 30.64 -4.50
N GLN A 314 -15.40 31.86 -4.01
CA GLN A 314 -14.39 32.79 -4.55
C GLN A 314 -13.02 32.69 -3.85
N CYS A 315 -12.91 31.96 -2.74
CA CYS A 315 -11.71 31.98 -1.88
C CYS A 315 -10.50 31.24 -2.46
N ILE A 316 -10.75 30.20 -3.22
CA ILE A 316 -9.71 29.37 -3.86
C ILE A 316 -9.96 29.26 -5.36
N LYS A 317 -8.98 28.77 -6.11
CA LYS A 317 -9.14 28.57 -7.56
C LYS A 317 -10.21 27.53 -7.86
N VAL A 318 -10.86 27.63 -9.02
CA VAL A 318 -11.88 26.68 -9.50
C VAL A 318 -11.38 25.25 -9.45
N ASP A 319 -10.20 24.97 -10.01
CA ASP A 319 -9.63 23.62 -10.05
C ASP A 319 -9.48 23.00 -8.65
N ALA A 320 -9.09 23.81 -7.65
CA ALA A 320 -8.95 23.34 -6.28
C ALA A 320 -10.30 23.10 -5.60
N PHE A 321 -11.32 23.90 -5.94
CA PHE A 321 -12.68 23.68 -5.44
C PHE A 321 -13.31 22.44 -6.08
N GLU A 322 -13.14 22.29 -7.40
CA GLU A 322 -13.57 21.07 -8.12
C GLU A 322 -12.90 19.81 -7.52
N ALA A 323 -11.59 19.88 -7.21
CA ALA A 323 -10.88 18.78 -6.57
C ALA A 323 -11.49 18.41 -5.19
N LEU A 324 -11.91 19.39 -4.38
CA LEU A 324 -12.61 19.14 -3.12
C LEU A 324 -13.97 18.46 -3.36
N ALA A 325 -14.75 18.94 -4.32
CA ALA A 325 -16.07 18.36 -4.63
C ALA A 325 -15.93 16.93 -5.18
N LEU A 326 -15.07 16.75 -6.18
CA LEU A 326 -14.93 15.50 -6.92
C LEU A 326 -14.21 14.39 -6.12
N SER A 327 -13.36 14.76 -5.16
CA SER A 327 -12.74 13.80 -4.21
C SER A 327 -13.67 13.31 -3.10
N GLY A 328 -14.87 13.89 -2.99
CA GLY A 328 -15.83 13.58 -1.92
C GLY A 328 -15.63 14.37 -0.63
N ALA A 329 -14.69 15.33 -0.59
CA ALA A 329 -14.45 16.15 0.61
C ALA A 329 -15.68 16.98 1.01
N LEU A 330 -16.61 17.24 0.08
CA LEU A 330 -17.84 18.02 0.28
C LEU A 330 -19.09 17.15 0.41
N ASP A 331 -18.99 15.81 0.40
CA ASP A 331 -20.16 14.91 0.47
C ASP A 331 -21.01 15.10 1.74
N SER A 332 -20.45 15.71 2.78
CA SER A 332 -21.17 16.09 4.00
C SER A 332 -22.34 17.05 3.76
N PHE A 333 -22.34 17.80 2.66
CA PHE A 333 -23.45 18.66 2.25
C PHE A 333 -24.64 17.91 1.62
N LYS A 334 -24.47 16.60 1.31
CA LYS A 334 -25.51 15.73 0.71
C LYS A 334 -26.08 16.25 -0.61
N VAL A 335 -25.27 16.93 -1.38
CA VAL A 335 -25.57 17.39 -2.75
C VAL A 335 -24.75 16.55 -3.72
N PRO A 336 -25.28 16.16 -4.90
CA PRO A 336 -24.47 15.47 -5.91
C PRO A 336 -23.21 16.25 -6.28
N ARG A 337 -22.07 15.57 -6.41
CA ARG A 337 -20.77 16.19 -6.77
C ARG A 337 -20.84 16.90 -8.13
N SER A 338 -21.55 16.29 -9.08
CA SER A 338 -21.82 16.87 -10.41
C SER A 338 -22.56 18.20 -10.29
N LYS A 339 -23.57 18.27 -9.41
CA LYS A 339 -24.33 19.49 -9.14
C LYS A 339 -23.46 20.55 -8.45
N MET A 340 -22.63 20.17 -7.47
CA MET A 340 -21.70 21.10 -6.81
C MET A 340 -20.76 21.78 -7.82
N VAL A 341 -20.20 21.01 -8.75
CA VAL A 341 -19.30 21.55 -9.79
C VAL A 341 -20.07 22.44 -10.77
N HIS A 342 -21.30 22.08 -11.13
CA HIS A 342 -22.15 22.89 -12.01
C HIS A 342 -22.49 24.24 -11.37
N GLU A 343 -22.96 24.23 -10.14
CA GLU A 343 -23.33 25.47 -9.42
C GLU A 343 -22.10 26.35 -9.12
N LEU A 344 -20.93 25.75 -8.86
CA LEU A 344 -19.68 26.49 -8.75
C LEU A 344 -19.36 27.25 -10.05
N LYS A 345 -19.52 26.62 -11.21
CA LYS A 345 -19.26 27.26 -12.51
C LYS A 345 -20.20 28.44 -12.71
N MET A 346 -21.47 28.27 -12.41
CA MET A 346 -22.46 29.37 -12.49
C MET A 346 -22.13 30.51 -11.52
N PHE A 347 -21.76 30.19 -10.28
CA PHE A 347 -21.34 31.20 -9.30
C PHE A 347 -20.06 31.96 -9.75
N ARG A 348 -19.17 31.31 -10.47
CA ARG A 348 -17.93 31.93 -10.99
C ARG A 348 -18.14 32.86 -12.18
N GLU A 349 -19.28 32.77 -12.88
CA GLU A 349 -19.67 33.70 -13.93
C GLU A 349 -20.11 35.06 -13.37
N LEU A 350 -20.39 35.14 -12.06
CA LEU A 350 -20.75 36.38 -11.38
C LEU A 350 -19.58 37.36 -11.30
N SER A 351 -19.86 38.63 -11.53
CA SER A 351 -18.85 39.70 -11.48
C SER A 351 -18.45 40.03 -10.03
N LYS A 352 -17.30 40.66 -9.88
CA LYS A 352 -16.78 41.16 -8.57
C LYS A 352 -17.74 42.15 -7.87
N ARG A 353 -18.74 42.69 -8.56
CA ARG A 353 -19.74 43.59 -8.00
C ARG A 353 -20.98 42.84 -7.55
N GLU A 354 -21.34 41.79 -8.25
CA GLU A 354 -22.52 40.96 -7.99
C GLU A 354 -22.33 40.06 -6.78
N VAL A 355 -21.14 39.44 -6.64
CA VAL A 355 -20.83 38.51 -5.55
C VAL A 355 -21.07 39.11 -4.16
N PRO A 356 -20.55 40.32 -3.78
CA PRO A 356 -20.80 40.90 -2.47
C PRO A 356 -22.29 41.19 -2.20
N TRP A 357 -23.06 41.50 -3.24
CA TRP A 357 -24.48 41.68 -3.10
C TRP A 357 -25.19 40.35 -2.75
N ILE A 358 -24.86 39.31 -3.47
CA ILE A 358 -25.39 37.96 -3.23
C ILE A 358 -24.98 37.44 -1.85
N GLU A 359 -23.72 37.65 -1.42
CA GLU A 359 -23.28 37.32 -0.07
C GLU A 359 -24.09 38.01 1.02
N ASN A 360 -24.38 39.30 0.85
CA ASN A 360 -25.21 40.06 1.80
C ASN A 360 -26.67 39.61 1.79
N TYR A 361 -27.25 39.38 0.61
CA TYR A 361 -28.61 38.89 0.47
C TYR A 361 -28.76 37.50 1.12
N LYS A 362 -27.82 36.58 0.92
CA LYS A 362 -27.83 35.25 1.54
C LYS A 362 -27.73 35.31 3.06
N LYS A 363 -26.99 36.27 3.64
CA LYS A 363 -26.90 36.45 5.10
C LYS A 363 -28.24 36.83 5.72
N GLU A 364 -29.05 37.66 4.99
CA GLU A 364 -30.38 38.09 5.41
C GLU A 364 -31.43 36.99 5.12
N ASN A 365 -31.28 36.27 4.01
CA ASN A 365 -32.20 35.25 3.51
C ASN A 365 -31.51 33.87 3.52
N LYS A 366 -31.34 33.32 4.70
CA LYS A 366 -30.50 32.11 4.94
C LYS A 366 -30.89 30.87 4.15
N GLU A 367 -32.20 30.71 3.85
CA GLU A 367 -32.70 29.53 3.14
C GLU A 367 -32.58 29.64 1.61
N SER A 368 -32.30 30.84 1.06
CA SER A 368 -32.25 31.06 -0.38
C SER A 368 -31.15 30.26 -1.07
N THR A 369 -31.46 29.67 -2.21
CA THR A 369 -30.52 29.01 -3.13
C THR A 369 -29.71 30.07 -3.90
N LEU A 370 -28.64 29.61 -4.60
CA LEU A 370 -27.87 30.48 -5.50
C LEU A 370 -28.80 31.09 -6.59
N GLU A 371 -29.67 30.27 -7.17
CA GLU A 371 -30.65 30.70 -8.18
C GLU A 371 -31.53 31.81 -7.66
N GLU A 372 -32.17 31.61 -6.49
CA GLU A 372 -33.05 32.60 -5.86
C GLU A 372 -32.31 33.89 -5.52
N CYS A 373 -31.05 33.82 -5.11
CA CYS A 373 -30.21 34.99 -4.87
C CYS A 373 -29.95 35.79 -6.16
N VAL A 374 -29.68 35.11 -7.29
CA VAL A 374 -29.46 35.76 -8.58
C VAL A 374 -30.77 36.36 -9.11
N ALA A 375 -31.89 35.65 -8.99
CA ALA A 375 -33.20 36.13 -9.40
C ALA A 375 -33.61 37.38 -8.59
N ALA A 376 -33.44 37.34 -7.27
CA ALA A 376 -33.72 38.50 -6.41
C ALA A 376 -32.82 39.71 -6.74
N MET A 377 -31.54 39.46 -7.10
CA MET A 377 -30.63 40.52 -7.54
C MET A 377 -31.14 41.20 -8.82
N MET A 378 -31.69 40.43 -9.74
CA MET A 378 -32.25 40.98 -10.99
C MET A 378 -33.54 41.77 -10.73
N GLU A 379 -34.43 41.27 -9.89
CA GLU A 379 -35.70 41.90 -9.53
C GLU A 379 -35.49 43.21 -8.75
N LEU A 380 -34.56 43.21 -7.78
CA LEU A 380 -34.30 44.35 -6.92
C LEU A 380 -33.38 45.41 -7.55
N ASN A 381 -32.93 45.20 -8.78
CA ASN A 381 -32.06 46.17 -9.46
C ASN A 381 -32.84 47.40 -9.94
N ASP A 382 -32.51 48.56 -9.37
CA ASP A 382 -33.18 49.86 -9.72
C ASP A 382 -32.49 50.51 -10.93
N TRP A 383 -33.12 50.38 -12.10
CA TRP A 383 -32.68 51.04 -13.33
C TRP A 383 -32.96 52.54 -13.38
N SER A 384 -33.79 53.06 -12.46
CA SER A 384 -34.11 54.49 -12.40
C SER A 384 -32.95 55.30 -11.80
N ASN A 385 -32.05 54.64 -11.08
CA ASN A 385 -30.85 55.26 -10.50
C ASN A 385 -29.57 54.81 -11.21
N PRO A 386 -29.17 55.44 -12.32
CA PRO A 386 -28.02 55.01 -13.12
C PRO A 386 -26.65 55.08 -12.41
N LYS A 387 -26.57 55.78 -11.24
CA LYS A 387 -25.34 55.90 -10.46
C LYS A 387 -25.15 54.74 -9.46
N ARG A 388 -26.18 53.95 -9.21
CA ARG A 388 -26.15 52.86 -8.20
C ARG A 388 -26.87 51.57 -8.63
N PRO A 389 -26.80 51.10 -9.90
CA PRO A 389 -27.39 49.82 -10.23
C PRO A 389 -26.59 48.71 -9.53
N ILE A 390 -27.22 47.62 -9.16
CA ILE A 390 -26.57 46.43 -8.57
C ILE A 390 -25.62 45.81 -9.60
N PHE A 391 -26.09 45.70 -10.86
CA PHE A 391 -25.30 45.22 -12.00
C PHE A 391 -25.53 46.08 -13.26
N ARG A 392 -24.72 45.90 -14.29
CA ARG A 392 -24.80 46.65 -15.54
C ARG A 392 -25.81 46.05 -16.52
N LYS A 393 -26.30 46.83 -17.48
CA LYS A 393 -27.25 46.36 -18.50
C LYS A 393 -26.70 45.25 -19.38
N ASP A 394 -25.40 45.27 -19.67
CA ASP A 394 -24.68 44.23 -20.44
C ASP A 394 -24.56 42.89 -19.72
N ARG A 395 -24.97 42.82 -18.45
CA ARG A 395 -24.95 41.59 -17.64
C ARG A 395 -26.31 40.88 -17.61
N VAL A 396 -27.40 41.50 -18.10
CA VAL A 396 -28.74 40.91 -18.05
C VAL A 396 -28.79 39.54 -18.70
N ASP A 397 -28.35 39.41 -19.95
CA ASP A 397 -28.39 38.15 -20.70
C ASP A 397 -27.56 37.06 -20.01
N ILE A 398 -26.42 37.45 -19.39
CA ILE A 398 -25.56 36.50 -18.65
C ILE A 398 -26.25 36.02 -17.36
N LEU A 399 -26.89 36.91 -16.62
CA LEU A 399 -27.61 36.55 -15.38
C LEU A 399 -28.83 35.67 -15.69
N GLU A 400 -29.58 35.99 -16.75
CA GLU A 400 -30.65 35.13 -17.26
C GLU A 400 -30.15 33.74 -17.66
N SER A 401 -29.01 33.67 -18.36
CA SER A 401 -28.37 32.40 -18.72
C SER A 401 -27.91 31.60 -17.48
N ILE A 402 -27.43 32.27 -16.42
CA ILE A 402 -27.06 31.61 -15.16
C ILE A 402 -28.30 31.00 -14.51
N ILE A 403 -29.43 31.76 -14.43
CA ILE A 403 -30.69 31.26 -13.85
C ILE A 403 -31.20 30.06 -14.67
N ASP A 404 -31.27 30.20 -16.01
CA ASP A 404 -31.70 29.10 -16.87
C ASP A 404 -30.82 27.85 -16.70
N SER A 405 -29.49 28.01 -16.65
CA SER A 405 -28.57 26.89 -16.42
C SER A 405 -28.73 26.23 -15.05
N LEU A 406 -29.08 27.00 -14.02
CA LEU A 406 -29.33 26.45 -12.68
C LEU A 406 -30.69 25.70 -12.63
N GLN A 407 -31.70 26.16 -13.35
CA GLN A 407 -33.02 25.53 -13.46
C GLN A 407 -33.02 24.32 -14.40
N ASN A 408 -32.41 24.49 -15.55
CA ASN A 408 -32.42 23.55 -16.67
C ASN A 408 -30.98 23.20 -17.09
N PRO A 409 -30.22 22.46 -16.28
CA PRO A 409 -28.89 22.04 -16.67
C PRO A 409 -28.95 21.16 -17.93
N GLY A 410 -28.12 21.45 -18.94
CA GLY A 410 -28.12 20.77 -20.25
C GLY A 410 -27.78 19.29 -20.21
N TYR A 411 -27.55 18.71 -19.02
CA TYR A 411 -27.26 17.32 -18.77
C TYR A 411 -27.71 16.89 -17.37
N GLU A 412 -27.88 15.59 -17.18
CA GLU A 412 -28.29 15.07 -15.88
C GLU A 412 -27.16 15.23 -14.86
N LEU A 413 -27.47 15.83 -13.71
CA LEU A 413 -26.55 16.04 -12.59
C LEU A 413 -26.60 14.85 -11.62
N LEU A 414 -26.31 13.64 -12.16
CA LEU A 414 -26.28 12.39 -11.41
C LEU A 414 -24.84 11.94 -11.14
N ASP A 415 -24.63 11.44 -9.94
CA ASP A 415 -23.36 10.86 -9.53
C ASP A 415 -23.41 9.33 -9.71
N LEU A 416 -23.09 8.85 -10.91
CA LEU A 416 -22.97 7.42 -11.17
C LEU A 416 -21.80 6.83 -10.38
N PRO A 417 -21.92 5.61 -9.81
CA PRO A 417 -20.87 5.01 -8.99
C PRO A 417 -19.51 4.94 -9.69
N GLY A 418 -19.46 4.47 -10.93
CA GLY A 418 -18.20 4.38 -11.66
C GLY A 418 -17.63 5.75 -12.06
N TRP A 419 -18.47 6.77 -12.26
CA TRP A 419 -18.00 8.13 -12.45
C TRP A 419 -17.37 8.67 -11.15
N LYS A 420 -18.02 8.50 -10.00
CA LYS A 420 -17.47 8.85 -8.69
C LYS A 420 -16.16 8.15 -8.41
N ALA A 421 -16.11 6.83 -8.63
CA ALA A 421 -14.89 6.04 -8.45
C ALA A 421 -13.72 6.60 -9.28
N ARG A 422 -13.94 6.92 -10.57
CA ARG A 422 -12.92 7.54 -11.42
C ARG A 422 -12.46 8.90 -10.91
N GLN A 423 -13.36 9.73 -10.34
CA GLN A 423 -12.99 11.01 -9.76
C GLN A 423 -12.12 10.81 -8.51
N GLU A 424 -12.51 9.92 -7.62
CA GLU A 424 -11.71 9.59 -6.42
C GLU A 424 -10.33 9.01 -6.79
N GLU A 425 -10.26 8.08 -7.72
CA GLU A 425 -8.99 7.56 -8.24
C GLU A 425 -8.09 8.68 -8.82
N HIS A 426 -8.68 9.63 -9.53
CA HIS A 426 -7.92 10.76 -10.08
C HIS A 426 -7.36 11.69 -9.00
N TYR A 427 -8.15 12.01 -7.97
CA TYR A 427 -7.79 13.00 -6.97
C TYR A 427 -7.14 12.42 -5.72
N LEU A 428 -7.42 11.15 -5.36
CA LEU A 428 -6.93 10.49 -4.15
C LEU A 428 -5.96 9.32 -4.45
N GLY A 429 -5.90 8.87 -5.70
CA GLY A 429 -5.16 7.67 -6.11
C GLY A 429 -5.93 6.37 -5.91
N ILE A 430 -7.07 6.40 -5.24
CA ILE A 430 -7.92 5.23 -4.98
C ILE A 430 -9.37 5.66 -4.77
N SER A 431 -10.33 4.82 -5.15
CA SER A 431 -11.72 5.02 -4.80
C SER A 431 -12.02 4.51 -3.39
N LEU A 432 -12.74 5.31 -2.60
CA LEU A 432 -13.04 5.06 -1.19
C LEU A 432 -14.54 4.84 -0.93
N THR A 433 -15.40 5.59 -1.62
CA THR A 433 -16.85 5.61 -1.33
C THR A 433 -17.66 4.68 -2.22
N CYS A 434 -17.11 4.24 -3.35
CA CYS A 434 -17.77 3.36 -4.32
C CYS A 434 -16.70 2.64 -5.16
N ALA A 435 -17.10 1.65 -5.94
CA ALA A 435 -16.24 0.96 -6.88
C ALA A 435 -16.81 1.05 -8.30
N ARG A 436 -15.97 0.94 -9.31
CA ARG A 436 -16.43 0.90 -10.72
C ARG A 436 -17.31 -0.32 -11.00
N VAL A 437 -17.10 -1.40 -10.25
CA VAL A 437 -17.90 -2.64 -10.35
C VAL A 437 -19.36 -2.41 -9.97
N ASP A 438 -19.66 -1.39 -9.16
CA ASP A 438 -21.02 -1.07 -8.71
C ASP A 438 -21.98 -0.66 -9.86
N GLU A 439 -21.46 -0.32 -11.03
CA GLU A 439 -22.25 -0.09 -12.26
C GLU A 439 -22.60 -1.37 -13.02
N TYR A 440 -22.14 -2.53 -12.59
CA TYR A 440 -22.27 -3.79 -13.32
C TYR A 440 -23.07 -4.85 -12.56
N ASP A 441 -23.71 -5.74 -13.30
CA ASP A 441 -24.44 -6.87 -12.73
C ASP A 441 -23.48 -7.89 -12.10
N THR A 442 -23.42 -7.90 -10.78
CA THR A 442 -22.61 -8.84 -9.98
C THR A 442 -23.38 -10.08 -9.53
N SER A 443 -24.65 -10.25 -9.90
CA SER A 443 -25.53 -11.35 -9.45
C SER A 443 -24.97 -12.76 -9.72
N ARG A 444 -24.10 -12.90 -10.71
CA ARG A 444 -23.42 -14.15 -11.06
C ARG A 444 -22.18 -14.44 -10.23
N SER A 445 -21.68 -13.48 -9.46
CA SER A 445 -20.58 -13.67 -8.52
C SER A 445 -21.06 -14.45 -7.30
N ASN A 446 -20.19 -15.24 -6.71
CA ASN A 446 -20.44 -15.92 -5.45
C ASN A 446 -19.34 -15.65 -4.41
N CYS A 447 -18.39 -14.82 -4.77
CA CYS A 447 -17.24 -14.49 -3.95
C CYS A 447 -16.76 -13.06 -4.25
N THR A 448 -16.34 -12.33 -3.25
CA THR A 448 -15.60 -11.06 -3.37
C THR A 448 -14.09 -11.30 -3.31
N CYS A 449 -13.28 -10.30 -3.69
CA CYS A 449 -11.84 -10.36 -3.54
C CYS A 449 -11.44 -10.56 -2.06
N LYS A 450 -12.13 -9.89 -1.13
CA LYS A 450 -11.89 -10.01 0.30
C LYS A 450 -12.20 -11.42 0.81
N GLU A 451 -13.39 -11.97 0.52
CA GLU A 451 -13.77 -13.33 0.90
C GLU A 451 -12.80 -14.37 0.32
N TYR A 452 -12.28 -14.12 -0.89
CA TYR A 452 -11.24 -14.96 -1.45
C TYR A 452 -9.97 -14.94 -0.59
N ILE A 453 -9.50 -13.77 -0.17
CA ILE A 453 -8.30 -13.63 0.68
C ILE A 453 -8.55 -14.30 2.04
N ASP A 454 -9.72 -14.10 2.64
CA ASP A 454 -10.11 -14.68 3.92
C ASP A 454 -10.25 -16.22 3.90
N GLY A 455 -10.13 -16.82 2.72
CA GLY A 455 -10.08 -18.27 2.60
C GLY A 455 -11.44 -18.96 2.55
N PHE A 456 -12.52 -18.24 2.24
CA PHE A 456 -13.84 -18.87 2.06
C PHE A 456 -13.79 -19.97 0.98
N GLU A 457 -14.38 -21.11 1.27
CA GLU A 457 -14.47 -22.25 0.36
C GLU A 457 -15.81 -22.27 -0.37
N TYR A 458 -15.77 -22.50 -1.68
CA TYR A 458 -16.95 -22.57 -2.55
C TYR A 458 -16.99 -23.91 -3.28
N LYS A 459 -18.02 -24.74 -3.00
CA LYS A 459 -18.19 -26.08 -3.58
C LYS A 459 -18.31 -26.09 -5.12
N ASN A 460 -18.86 -25.01 -5.70
CA ASN A 460 -19.15 -24.91 -7.15
C ASN A 460 -18.14 -24.03 -7.92
N GLY A 461 -16.93 -23.92 -7.40
CA GLY A 461 -15.93 -23.01 -7.97
C GLY A 461 -16.17 -21.55 -7.57
N ILE A 462 -15.16 -20.72 -7.81
CA ILE A 462 -15.11 -19.31 -7.40
C ILE A 462 -15.48 -18.46 -8.61
N ARG A 463 -16.36 -17.49 -8.41
CA ARG A 463 -16.76 -16.50 -9.41
C ARG A 463 -16.70 -15.10 -8.79
N ILE A 464 -15.86 -14.24 -9.37
CA ILE A 464 -15.63 -12.87 -8.91
C ILE A 464 -15.86 -11.93 -10.10
N THR A 465 -16.76 -10.96 -9.97
CA THR A 465 -16.82 -9.81 -10.89
C THR A 465 -15.87 -8.74 -10.39
N ALA A 466 -14.91 -8.38 -11.20
CA ALA A 466 -13.87 -7.43 -10.80
C ALA A 466 -13.35 -6.60 -11.98
N GLN A 467 -12.80 -5.45 -11.67
CA GLN A 467 -11.99 -4.64 -12.56
C GLN A 467 -10.60 -5.26 -12.70
N ILE A 468 -10.01 -5.09 -13.88
CA ILE A 468 -8.62 -5.46 -14.15
C ILE A 468 -7.76 -4.23 -13.91
N ASP A 469 -6.90 -4.28 -12.90
CA ASP A 469 -6.03 -3.17 -12.52
C ASP A 469 -4.63 -3.29 -13.14
N GLY A 470 -4.17 -4.52 -13.41
CA GLY A 470 -2.87 -4.74 -14.02
C GLY A 470 -2.75 -6.10 -14.70
N VAL A 471 -1.94 -6.16 -15.76
CA VAL A 471 -1.68 -7.39 -16.55
C VAL A 471 -0.18 -7.54 -16.77
N ARG A 472 0.39 -8.63 -16.28
CA ARG A 472 1.79 -8.96 -16.49
C ARG A 472 1.96 -10.28 -17.22
N GLU A 473 2.37 -10.24 -18.48
CA GLU A 473 2.72 -11.43 -19.26
C GLU A 473 4.07 -12.04 -18.82
N TRP A 474 4.12 -13.35 -18.79
CA TRP A 474 5.33 -14.10 -18.48
C TRP A 474 5.59 -15.20 -19.51
N LYS A 475 6.83 -15.33 -20.00
CA LYS A 475 7.24 -16.42 -20.88
C LYS A 475 7.76 -17.59 -20.05
N ILE A 476 7.13 -18.75 -20.20
CA ILE A 476 7.48 -19.96 -19.46
C ILE A 476 8.87 -20.44 -19.89
N LYS A 477 9.77 -20.60 -18.91
CA LYS A 477 11.19 -20.95 -19.18
C LYS A 477 11.48 -22.43 -19.12
N ARG A 478 10.64 -23.25 -18.48
CA ARG A 478 10.84 -24.71 -18.24
C ARG A 478 9.52 -25.47 -18.33
N GLY A 479 9.60 -26.81 -18.50
CA GLY A 479 8.43 -27.70 -18.54
C GLY A 479 7.85 -27.88 -19.94
N SER A 480 6.71 -28.61 -20.04
CA SER A 480 6.01 -28.94 -21.31
C SER A 480 5.50 -27.71 -22.07
N SER A 481 5.19 -26.65 -21.36
CA SER A 481 4.73 -25.36 -21.94
C SER A 481 5.85 -24.35 -22.17
N LYS A 482 7.13 -24.75 -22.21
CA LYS A 482 8.27 -23.88 -22.45
C LYS A 482 8.09 -23.04 -23.72
N GLY A 483 8.31 -21.74 -23.60
CA GLY A 483 8.19 -20.77 -24.71
C GLY A 483 6.80 -20.17 -24.85
N GLN A 484 5.77 -20.75 -24.26
CA GLN A 484 4.43 -20.20 -24.24
C GLN A 484 4.33 -19.03 -23.25
N LYS A 485 3.31 -18.18 -23.42
CA LYS A 485 3.01 -17.07 -22.52
C LYS A 485 1.90 -17.46 -21.54
N MET A 486 2.04 -17.05 -20.31
CA MET A 486 1.03 -17.04 -19.26
C MET A 486 0.88 -15.61 -18.74
N ALA A 487 -0.11 -15.32 -17.91
CA ALA A 487 -0.27 -14.00 -17.32
C ALA A 487 -0.59 -14.07 -15.84
N PHE A 488 -0.10 -13.06 -15.12
CA PHE A 488 -0.52 -12.71 -13.77
C PHE A 488 -1.32 -11.41 -13.88
N VAL A 489 -2.47 -11.40 -13.26
CA VAL A 489 -3.42 -10.29 -13.34
C VAL A 489 -3.76 -9.81 -11.94
N THR A 490 -3.79 -8.51 -11.76
CA THR A 490 -4.31 -7.86 -10.55
C THR A 490 -5.74 -7.44 -10.82
N ILE A 491 -6.65 -7.75 -9.89
CA ILE A 491 -8.07 -7.39 -9.99
C ILE A 491 -8.56 -6.76 -8.69
N SER A 492 -9.59 -5.91 -8.78
CA SER A 492 -10.28 -5.34 -7.62
C SER A 492 -11.78 -5.27 -7.83
N ASP A 493 -12.53 -5.36 -6.72
CA ASP A 493 -14.00 -5.29 -6.72
C ASP A 493 -14.55 -4.27 -5.71
N GLY A 494 -13.68 -3.38 -5.22
CA GLY A 494 -14.02 -2.39 -4.19
C GLY A 494 -13.86 -2.89 -2.76
N THR A 495 -13.91 -4.20 -2.52
CA THR A 495 -13.63 -4.78 -1.19
C THR A 495 -12.13 -4.81 -0.89
N CYS A 496 -11.33 -5.24 -1.86
CA CYS A 496 -9.86 -5.14 -1.86
C CYS A 496 -9.30 -5.48 -3.24
N SER A 497 -7.96 -5.47 -3.37
CA SER A 497 -7.24 -5.91 -4.57
C SER A 497 -6.68 -7.32 -4.38
N LEU A 498 -6.70 -8.13 -5.44
CA LEU A 498 -6.19 -9.49 -5.50
C LEU A 498 -5.09 -9.61 -6.58
N ASP A 499 -3.83 -9.73 -6.16
CA ASP A 499 -2.65 -9.77 -7.04
C ASP A 499 -2.32 -11.14 -7.62
N SER A 500 -2.96 -12.19 -7.10
CA SER A 500 -2.56 -13.58 -7.33
C SER A 500 -3.41 -14.30 -8.39
N VAL A 501 -4.02 -13.57 -9.33
CA VAL A 501 -4.85 -14.15 -10.40
C VAL A 501 -3.95 -14.67 -11.51
N THR A 502 -4.04 -15.97 -11.78
CA THR A 502 -3.14 -16.65 -12.72
C THR A 502 -3.90 -17.23 -13.91
N PHE A 503 -3.44 -16.85 -15.11
CA PHE A 503 -3.86 -17.45 -16.38
C PHE A 503 -2.75 -18.34 -16.91
N PHE A 504 -3.00 -19.63 -17.03
CA PHE A 504 -2.12 -20.52 -17.75
C PHE A 504 -2.19 -20.26 -19.26
N SER A 505 -1.31 -20.88 -20.02
CA SER A 505 -1.09 -20.55 -21.44
C SER A 505 -2.33 -20.66 -22.31
N ASP A 506 -3.16 -21.68 -22.08
CA ASP A 506 -4.35 -21.93 -22.90
C ASP A 506 -5.44 -20.91 -22.58
N GLU A 507 -5.70 -20.65 -21.31
CA GLU A 507 -6.64 -19.63 -20.86
C GLU A 507 -6.17 -18.24 -21.26
N TRP A 508 -4.87 -17.96 -21.15
CA TRP A 508 -4.32 -16.68 -21.57
C TRP A 508 -4.51 -16.45 -23.07
N LYS A 509 -4.17 -17.42 -23.89
CA LYS A 509 -4.37 -17.36 -25.35
C LYS A 509 -5.83 -17.10 -25.71
N LYS A 510 -6.78 -17.71 -24.98
CA LYS A 510 -8.22 -17.61 -25.23
C LYS A 510 -8.79 -16.26 -24.79
N TYR A 511 -8.39 -15.74 -23.64
CA TYR A 511 -9.05 -14.60 -23.00
C TYR A 511 -8.26 -13.27 -23.02
N ARG A 512 -7.01 -13.24 -23.50
CA ARG A 512 -6.14 -12.03 -23.50
C ARG A 512 -6.78 -10.78 -24.12
N LYS A 513 -7.70 -10.94 -25.08
CA LYS A 513 -8.39 -9.81 -25.72
C LYS A 513 -9.47 -9.18 -24.81
N GLN A 514 -9.95 -9.90 -23.81
CA GLN A 514 -10.93 -9.43 -22.84
C GLN A 514 -10.27 -8.95 -21.55
N VAL A 515 -9.07 -9.49 -21.26
CA VAL A 515 -8.30 -9.19 -20.05
C VAL A 515 -7.39 -8.00 -20.36
N VAL A 516 -7.97 -6.80 -20.31
CA VAL A 516 -7.32 -5.51 -20.56
C VAL A 516 -7.59 -4.61 -19.36
N GLU A 517 -6.58 -3.86 -18.92
CA GLU A 517 -6.68 -2.92 -17.80
C GLU A 517 -7.89 -1.97 -17.96
N GLY A 518 -8.61 -1.77 -16.88
CA GLY A 518 -9.84 -0.98 -16.81
C GLY A 518 -11.12 -1.72 -17.21
N ASN A 519 -11.04 -2.91 -17.83
CA ASN A 519 -12.21 -3.72 -18.12
C ASN A 519 -12.77 -4.37 -16.85
N ILE A 520 -14.10 -4.49 -16.79
CA ILE A 520 -14.81 -5.21 -15.72
C ILE A 520 -15.40 -6.48 -16.32
N VAL A 521 -15.05 -7.61 -15.73
CA VAL A 521 -15.45 -8.95 -16.22
C VAL A 521 -15.72 -9.90 -15.05
N LEU A 522 -16.46 -10.97 -15.33
CA LEU A 522 -16.66 -12.08 -14.39
C LEU A 522 -15.56 -13.12 -14.62
N PHE A 523 -14.72 -13.30 -13.62
CA PHE A 523 -13.73 -14.37 -13.56
C PHE A 523 -14.34 -15.62 -12.94
N SER A 524 -14.03 -16.79 -13.49
CA SER A 524 -14.42 -18.07 -12.90
C SER A 524 -13.20 -18.99 -12.84
N GLY A 525 -13.01 -19.64 -11.71
CA GLY A 525 -11.82 -20.46 -11.49
C GLY A 525 -11.84 -21.23 -10.19
N SER A 526 -10.64 -21.57 -9.70
CA SER A 526 -10.42 -22.31 -8.46
C SER A 526 -9.18 -21.79 -7.72
N ARG A 527 -9.13 -22.02 -6.42
CA ARG A 527 -7.95 -21.69 -5.61
C ARG A 527 -6.87 -22.77 -5.80
N ASP A 528 -5.64 -22.35 -6.01
CA ASP A 528 -4.47 -23.21 -5.84
C ASP A 528 -4.18 -23.38 -4.35
N VAL A 529 -4.43 -24.56 -3.81
CA VAL A 529 -4.25 -24.86 -2.38
C VAL A 529 -2.81 -24.65 -1.90
N LYS A 530 -1.81 -24.83 -2.79
CA LYS A 530 -0.40 -24.69 -2.42
C LYS A 530 0.10 -23.26 -2.46
N ARG A 531 -0.42 -22.45 -3.37
CA ARG A 531 0.09 -21.09 -3.65
C ARG A 531 -0.89 -19.98 -3.30
N GLY A 532 -2.12 -20.32 -2.94
CA GLY A 532 -3.18 -19.34 -2.70
C GLY A 532 -3.64 -18.58 -3.95
N SER A 533 -3.11 -18.91 -5.14
CA SER A 533 -3.42 -18.21 -6.39
C SER A 533 -4.82 -18.54 -6.91
N PHE A 534 -5.49 -17.54 -7.48
CA PHE A 534 -6.76 -17.74 -8.20
C PHE A 534 -6.46 -18.20 -9.64
N LEU A 535 -6.67 -19.48 -9.89
CA LEU A 535 -6.45 -20.10 -11.20
C LEU A 535 -7.69 -19.94 -12.08
N ILE A 536 -7.56 -19.16 -13.14
CA ILE A 536 -8.70 -18.85 -14.02
C ILE A 536 -8.98 -19.98 -14.99
N LYS A 537 -10.27 -20.34 -15.12
CA LYS A 537 -10.81 -21.29 -16.10
C LYS A 537 -11.60 -20.58 -17.20
N SER A 538 -12.30 -19.50 -16.86
CA SER A 538 -13.05 -18.73 -17.85
C SER A 538 -13.23 -17.27 -17.44
N VAL A 539 -13.42 -16.44 -18.46
CA VAL A 539 -13.76 -15.01 -18.34
C VAL A 539 -15.03 -14.74 -19.13
N SER A 540 -15.96 -14.01 -18.56
CA SER A 540 -17.23 -13.65 -19.20
C SER A 540 -17.50 -12.15 -19.07
N LYS A 541 -18.14 -11.57 -20.09
CA LYS A 541 -18.62 -10.19 -20.00
C LYS A 541 -19.73 -10.08 -18.94
N VAL A 542 -19.79 -8.97 -18.27
CA VAL A 542 -20.88 -8.58 -17.36
C VAL A 542 -21.71 -7.47 -18.00
N LYS A 543 -22.98 -7.42 -17.61
CA LYS A 543 -23.91 -6.40 -18.11
C LYS A 543 -23.66 -5.11 -17.34
N ASN A 544 -23.53 -3.99 -18.05
CA ASN A 544 -23.62 -2.67 -17.44
C ASN A 544 -25.07 -2.38 -17.09
N LEU A 545 -25.33 -1.85 -15.89
CA LEU A 545 -26.66 -1.54 -15.37
C LEU A 545 -27.09 -0.10 -15.66
N VAL A 546 -26.17 0.72 -16.11
CA VAL A 546 -26.36 2.14 -16.41
C VAL A 546 -26.43 2.39 -17.91
#